data_0340f7201313585caf7e9815abef62f7
#
_entry.id   0340f7201313585caf7e9815abef62f7
#
_cell.length_a   1.000
_cell.length_b   1.000
_cell.length_c   1.000
_cell.angle_alpha   90.00
_cell.angle_beta   90.00
_cell.angle_gamma   90.00
#
_symmetry.space_group_name_H-M   'P 1'
#
loop_
_entity.id
_entity.type
_entity.pdbx_description
1 polymer ?
#
loop_
_entity_poly.entity_id
_entity_poly.type
_entity_poly.pdbx_seq_one_letter_code
_entity_poly.pdbx_strand_id
1 'polypeptide(L)'
;MKNKLISTILAIVMVLSVLVTLTGCNDGDFPVKVANITIDSEPKNIVILDPTTADIVSYMNYDVKLVGRSTEVNQEWLSVASDVGSMYNPNIDKIAQLDTNLVFASKDMPISGKKKLEEMGITVITMALAETPAQLEKNYETIGKILGGKTTGENKGKMAYSELIEEMEAVKSTVDDYRTSSVYDTVCYLYSKNSQLQLMTSGTFGDMLLNYTGAVNMAINIVEKYPDANVIKIANPDFIFYDSEETFSAIKNDKVLGQLSAIKNKKTLMVTNEEMNLQGESALITLSKMVSFMYPDLGKNNSEETTSENEKTTKPEDTTKDNEKATEKATEDSKQTSDATEPTTENTSVADDYKIKLDGLSLKIEDENDNVKAMQKRLYDLGYVDDKENITGYYGTISEAAVKAFQKKNGIKETGKADNDTLVKMFDSNAVKAK
;
A
#
# COMPACT_ATOMS: atom_id res chain seq x y z
N MET A 1 25.82 -11.50 -2.12
CA MET A 1 24.94 -11.66 -0.94
C MET A 1 23.78 -10.67 -0.91
N LYS A 2 23.92 -9.44 -1.46
CA LYS A 2 22.81 -8.46 -1.56
C LYS A 2 21.59 -8.94 -2.39
N ASN A 3 21.83 -9.78 -3.40
CA ASN A 3 20.75 -10.27 -4.28
C ASN A 3 19.85 -11.37 -3.67
N LYS A 4 20.24 -11.98 -2.55
CA LYS A 4 19.43 -13.04 -1.92
C LYS A 4 18.35 -12.49 -0.98
N LEU A 5 18.56 -11.31 -0.39
CA LEU A 5 17.57 -10.70 0.50
C LEU A 5 16.39 -10.12 -0.27
N ILE A 6 16.70 -9.44 -1.39
CA ILE A 6 15.68 -8.97 -2.36
C ILE A 6 14.88 -10.17 -2.89
N SER A 7 15.57 -11.31 -3.15
CA SER A 7 14.93 -12.55 -3.60
C SER A 7 14.03 -13.20 -2.56
N THR A 8 14.28 -13.03 -1.26
CA THR A 8 13.45 -13.68 -0.21
C THR A 8 12.19 -12.84 0.07
N ILE A 9 12.29 -11.52 0.07
CA ILE A 9 11.11 -10.64 0.17
C ILE A 9 10.28 -10.73 -1.12
N LEU A 10 10.94 -10.75 -2.29
CA LEU A 10 10.27 -10.96 -3.58
C LEU A 10 9.66 -12.36 -3.72
N ALA A 11 10.23 -13.40 -3.08
CA ALA A 11 9.69 -14.76 -3.11
C ALA A 11 8.44 -14.93 -2.23
N ILE A 12 8.28 -14.12 -1.19
CA ILE A 12 7.05 -14.06 -0.39
C ILE A 12 5.94 -13.41 -1.22
N VAL A 13 6.27 -12.40 -2.03
CA VAL A 13 5.36 -11.70 -2.93
C VAL A 13 4.89 -12.60 -4.09
N MET A 14 5.76 -13.48 -4.63
CA MET A 14 5.42 -14.34 -5.78
C MET A 14 4.50 -15.54 -5.47
N VAL A 15 4.24 -15.89 -4.22
CA VAL A 15 3.44 -17.10 -3.88
C VAL A 15 1.93 -16.85 -3.89
N LEU A 16 1.48 -15.59 -3.95
CA LEU A 16 0.05 -15.23 -3.89
C LEU A 16 -0.63 -14.94 -5.24
N SER A 17 0.12 -14.98 -6.36
CA SER A 17 -0.49 -14.78 -7.68
C SER A 17 -1.30 -16.01 -8.12
N VAL A 18 -2.49 -16.18 -7.58
CA VAL A 18 -3.48 -17.09 -8.14
C VAL A 18 -4.04 -16.47 -9.41
N LEU A 19 -3.60 -16.99 -10.55
CA LEU A 19 -4.18 -16.67 -11.86
C LEU A 19 -5.69 -16.95 -11.85
N VAL A 20 -6.48 -15.93 -11.62
CA VAL A 20 -7.89 -15.96 -12.01
C VAL A 20 -7.95 -15.56 -13.48
N THR A 21 -7.86 -16.55 -14.37
CA THR A 21 -8.19 -16.34 -15.79
C THR A 21 -9.70 -16.15 -15.91
N LEU A 22 -10.16 -14.91 -15.78
CA LEU A 22 -11.50 -14.54 -16.19
C LEU A 22 -11.51 -14.34 -17.71
N THR A 23 -11.61 -15.44 -18.45
CA THR A 23 -11.99 -15.39 -19.88
C THR A 23 -13.49 -15.20 -19.96
N GLY A 24 -13.89 -13.97 -20.13
CA GLY A 24 -15.29 -13.63 -20.44
C GLY A 24 -15.32 -12.29 -21.17
N CYS A 25 -15.31 -12.32 -22.51
CA CYS A 25 -15.78 -11.17 -23.28
C CYS A 25 -17.25 -10.96 -22.91
N ASN A 26 -17.51 -10.02 -22.04
CA ASN A 26 -18.87 -9.61 -21.71
C ASN A 26 -19.18 -8.39 -22.57
N ASP A 27 -19.91 -8.60 -23.68
CA ASP A 27 -20.34 -7.53 -24.61
C ASP A 27 -21.07 -6.36 -23.90
N GLY A 28 -21.38 -6.51 -22.62
CA GLY A 28 -22.01 -5.50 -21.77
C GLY A 28 -21.05 -4.60 -20.98
N ASP A 29 -19.73 -4.86 -20.98
CA ASP A 29 -18.76 -4.08 -20.21
C ASP A 29 -18.34 -2.77 -20.90
N PHE A 30 -18.51 -2.65 -22.21
CA PHE A 30 -18.31 -1.43 -23.00
C PHE A 30 -19.65 -0.96 -23.60
N PRO A 31 -19.81 0.30 -23.98
CA PRO A 31 -18.84 1.39 -23.81
C PRO A 31 -18.65 1.82 -22.35
N VAL A 32 -17.47 2.36 -22.05
CA VAL A 32 -17.17 3.00 -20.78
C VAL A 32 -16.96 4.50 -20.95
N LYS A 33 -17.38 5.27 -19.95
CA LYS A 33 -17.18 6.72 -19.93
C LYS A 33 -16.23 7.08 -18.79
N VAL A 34 -15.16 7.80 -19.14
CA VAL A 34 -14.19 8.34 -18.18
C VAL A 34 -14.05 9.84 -18.47
N ALA A 35 -14.44 10.67 -17.51
CA ALA A 35 -14.58 12.11 -17.70
C ALA A 35 -15.46 12.40 -18.95
N ASN A 36 -14.91 13.06 -19.95
CA ASN A 36 -15.61 13.44 -21.20
C ASN A 36 -15.29 12.48 -22.37
N ILE A 37 -14.53 11.41 -22.13
CA ILE A 37 -14.09 10.47 -23.15
C ILE A 37 -14.96 9.21 -23.06
N THR A 38 -15.44 8.73 -24.20
CA THR A 38 -16.13 7.44 -24.33
C THR A 38 -15.17 6.45 -25.01
N ILE A 39 -15.05 5.26 -24.45
CA ILE A 39 -14.27 4.14 -24.98
C ILE A 39 -15.30 3.10 -25.40
N ASP A 40 -15.48 2.94 -26.71
CA ASP A 40 -16.59 2.14 -27.26
C ASP A 40 -16.34 0.65 -27.16
N SER A 41 -15.07 0.22 -27.14
CA SER A 41 -14.68 -1.18 -27.06
C SER A 41 -13.37 -1.34 -26.28
N GLU A 42 -13.06 -2.56 -25.88
CA GLU A 42 -11.82 -2.88 -25.18
C GLU A 42 -10.57 -2.50 -25.99
N PRO A 43 -9.68 -1.65 -25.43
CA PRO A 43 -8.41 -1.31 -26.06
C PRO A 43 -7.51 -2.55 -26.20
N LYS A 44 -6.91 -2.71 -27.37
CA LYS A 44 -6.04 -3.87 -27.66
C LYS A 44 -4.56 -3.48 -27.75
N ASN A 45 -4.27 -2.35 -28.38
CA ASN A 45 -2.92 -1.84 -28.60
C ASN A 45 -2.81 -0.50 -27.89
N ILE A 46 -2.12 -0.48 -26.76
CA ILE A 46 -1.95 0.72 -25.96
C ILE A 46 -0.52 1.23 -26.03
N VAL A 47 -0.38 2.55 -25.99
CA VAL A 47 0.90 3.23 -25.79
C VAL A 47 0.84 3.97 -24.48
N ILE A 48 1.87 3.85 -23.65
CA ILE A 48 1.94 4.54 -22.37
C ILE A 48 3.16 5.43 -22.32
N LEU A 49 2.91 6.73 -22.10
CA LEU A 49 3.95 7.75 -22.05
C LEU A 49 4.30 8.13 -20.61
N ASP A 50 3.40 7.91 -19.67
CA ASP A 50 3.58 8.25 -18.26
C ASP A 50 4.09 7.03 -17.47
N PRO A 51 5.27 7.12 -16.79
CA PRO A 51 5.87 6.00 -16.09
C PRO A 51 5.02 5.44 -14.95
N THR A 52 4.31 6.30 -14.21
CA THR A 52 3.45 5.88 -13.10
C THR A 52 2.24 5.10 -13.61
N THR A 53 1.63 5.57 -14.70
CA THR A 53 0.53 4.84 -15.33
C THR A 53 1.00 3.48 -15.88
N ALA A 54 2.22 3.42 -16.45
CA ALA A 54 2.79 2.18 -16.95
C ALA A 54 3.00 1.16 -15.82
N ASP A 55 3.47 1.60 -14.67
CA ASP A 55 3.69 0.78 -13.49
C ASP A 55 2.37 0.17 -12.96
N ILE A 56 1.31 0.98 -12.86
CA ILE A 56 -0.03 0.51 -12.47
C ILE A 56 -0.60 -0.48 -13.50
N VAL A 57 -0.51 -0.18 -14.79
CA VAL A 57 -1.01 -1.03 -15.88
C VAL A 57 -0.32 -2.39 -15.87
N SER A 58 0.99 -2.40 -15.64
CA SER A 58 1.80 -3.60 -15.52
C SER A 58 1.40 -4.41 -14.28
N TYR A 59 1.32 -3.80 -13.12
CA TYR A 59 0.90 -4.45 -11.88
C TYR A 59 -0.48 -5.10 -11.99
N MET A 60 -1.38 -4.47 -12.74
CA MET A 60 -2.70 -5.02 -13.07
C MET A 60 -2.69 -6.12 -14.13
N ASN A 61 -1.51 -6.55 -14.64
CA ASN A 61 -1.37 -7.53 -15.72
C ASN A 61 -2.13 -7.13 -17.01
N TYR A 62 -2.00 -5.87 -17.41
CA TYR A 62 -2.46 -5.35 -18.71
C TYR A 62 -1.30 -4.99 -19.66
N ASP A 63 -0.05 -5.24 -19.26
CA ASP A 63 1.16 -5.03 -20.05
C ASP A 63 1.16 -5.80 -21.38
N VAL A 64 0.44 -6.93 -21.46
CA VAL A 64 0.23 -7.70 -22.71
C VAL A 64 -0.41 -6.88 -23.83
N LYS A 65 -1.05 -5.75 -23.51
CA LYS A 65 -1.63 -4.82 -24.48
C LYS A 65 -0.66 -3.69 -24.87
N LEU A 66 0.48 -3.60 -24.19
CA LEU A 66 1.43 -2.51 -24.36
C LEU A 66 2.28 -2.74 -25.64
N VAL A 67 2.03 -1.91 -26.68
CA VAL A 67 2.78 -1.97 -27.93
C VAL A 67 3.85 -0.89 -28.03
N GLY A 68 3.73 0.20 -27.26
CA GLY A 68 4.72 1.26 -27.22
C GLY A 68 4.78 1.99 -25.89
N ARG A 69 5.95 2.53 -25.58
CA ARG A 69 6.25 3.25 -24.34
C ARG A 69 7.14 4.45 -24.59
N SER A 70 7.10 5.44 -23.70
CA SER A 70 8.10 6.51 -23.74
C SER A 70 9.49 6.02 -23.25
N THR A 71 10.52 6.82 -23.52
CA THR A 71 11.88 6.57 -23.04
C THR A 71 11.94 6.59 -21.50
N GLU A 72 11.08 7.38 -20.86
CA GLU A 72 11.00 7.52 -19.39
C GLU A 72 10.33 6.31 -18.72
N VAL A 73 9.55 5.51 -19.44
CA VAL A 73 9.08 4.21 -18.97
C VAL A 73 10.22 3.20 -19.09
N ASN A 74 11.00 3.06 -18.03
CA ASN A 74 12.30 2.38 -18.03
C ASN A 74 12.31 1.08 -17.22
N GLN A 75 11.16 0.61 -16.72
CA GLN A 75 11.03 -0.68 -16.07
C GLN A 75 11.49 -1.79 -17.03
N GLU A 76 12.42 -2.65 -16.57
CA GLU A 76 13.07 -3.67 -17.39
C GLU A 76 12.05 -4.60 -18.05
N TRP A 77 11.01 -5.00 -17.32
CA TRP A 77 9.97 -5.90 -17.81
C TRP A 77 9.05 -5.28 -18.88
N LEU A 78 9.02 -3.94 -19.02
CA LEU A 78 8.28 -3.23 -20.07
C LEU A 78 9.14 -2.94 -21.31
N SER A 79 10.41 -3.37 -21.31
CA SER A 79 11.37 -3.09 -22.39
C SER A 79 11.01 -3.73 -23.73
N VAL A 80 10.12 -4.72 -23.75
CA VAL A 80 9.61 -5.37 -24.98
C VAL A 80 8.72 -4.45 -25.81
N ALA A 81 8.11 -3.44 -25.21
CA ALA A 81 7.32 -2.43 -25.92
C ALA A 81 8.23 -1.48 -26.71
N SER A 82 7.76 -1.04 -27.88
CA SER A 82 8.51 -0.14 -28.74
C SER A 82 8.73 1.23 -28.07
N ASP A 83 9.96 1.70 -28.00
CA ASP A 83 10.26 3.07 -27.59
C ASP A 83 9.71 4.06 -28.63
N VAL A 84 8.79 4.93 -28.22
CA VAL A 84 8.18 5.96 -29.08
C VAL A 84 8.74 7.36 -28.81
N GLY A 85 9.86 7.47 -28.11
CA GLY A 85 10.51 8.73 -27.74
C GLY A 85 10.06 9.26 -26.39
N SER A 86 10.49 10.49 -26.07
CA SER A 86 10.23 11.10 -24.78
C SER A 86 8.75 11.41 -24.55
N MET A 87 8.28 11.25 -23.32
CA MET A 87 6.91 11.61 -22.91
C MET A 87 6.59 13.10 -23.12
N TYR A 88 7.61 13.95 -23.18
CA TYR A 88 7.47 15.40 -23.44
C TYR A 88 7.33 15.71 -24.93
N ASN A 89 7.84 14.86 -25.82
CA ASN A 89 7.76 15.02 -27.26
C ASN A 89 7.79 13.66 -27.97
N PRO A 90 6.75 12.84 -27.85
CA PRO A 90 6.72 11.51 -28.45
C PRO A 90 6.63 11.56 -29.98
N ASN A 91 7.11 10.51 -30.61
CA ASN A 91 7.01 10.36 -32.07
C ASN A 91 5.58 9.90 -32.45
N ILE A 92 4.75 10.84 -32.84
CA ILE A 92 3.33 10.62 -33.18
C ILE A 92 3.17 9.62 -34.32
N ASP A 93 4.01 9.72 -35.37
CA ASP A 93 3.93 8.81 -36.51
C ASP A 93 4.28 7.39 -36.14
N LYS A 94 5.25 7.20 -35.25
CA LYS A 94 5.59 5.88 -34.70
C LYS A 94 4.47 5.30 -33.87
N ILE A 95 3.80 6.12 -33.05
CA ILE A 95 2.62 5.71 -32.28
C ILE A 95 1.52 5.20 -33.21
N ALA A 96 1.22 5.93 -34.28
CA ALA A 96 0.22 5.52 -35.25
C ALA A 96 0.58 4.23 -35.99
N GLN A 97 1.87 3.99 -36.29
CA GLN A 97 2.34 2.76 -36.97
C GLN A 97 2.20 1.50 -36.11
N LEU A 98 1.96 1.63 -34.82
CA LEU A 98 1.75 0.51 -33.90
C LEU A 98 0.28 0.06 -33.81
N ASP A 99 -0.57 0.52 -34.72
CA ASP A 99 -2.03 0.27 -34.71
C ASP A 99 -2.69 0.62 -33.36
N THR A 100 -2.19 1.70 -32.75
CA THR A 100 -2.58 2.14 -31.41
C THR A 100 -4.05 2.55 -31.35
N ASN A 101 -4.78 2.06 -30.34
CA ASN A 101 -6.17 2.48 -30.10
C ASN A 101 -6.25 3.50 -28.96
N LEU A 102 -5.34 3.42 -27.99
CA LEU A 102 -5.33 4.22 -26.79
C LEU A 102 -3.92 4.66 -26.43
N VAL A 103 -3.78 5.92 -26.09
CA VAL A 103 -2.55 6.48 -25.50
C VAL A 103 -2.84 6.98 -24.11
N PHE A 104 -2.13 6.45 -23.12
CA PHE A 104 -1.99 7.11 -21.84
C PHE A 104 -0.89 8.17 -21.94
N ALA A 105 -1.31 9.41 -22.09
CA ALA A 105 -0.40 10.53 -22.28
C ALA A 105 0.10 11.06 -20.93
N SER A 106 1.35 11.51 -20.92
CA SER A 106 1.85 12.34 -19.82
C SER A 106 1.08 13.66 -19.76
N LYS A 107 0.91 14.19 -18.55
CA LYS A 107 0.37 15.55 -18.35
C LYS A 107 1.20 16.62 -19.07
N ASP A 108 2.49 16.35 -19.23
CA ASP A 108 3.49 17.27 -19.81
C ASP A 108 3.61 17.13 -21.34
N MET A 109 2.86 16.20 -21.94
CA MET A 109 2.80 16.07 -23.39
C MET A 109 2.17 17.32 -24.02
N PRO A 110 2.77 17.89 -25.10
CA PRO A 110 2.23 19.06 -25.80
C PRO A 110 0.79 18.83 -26.30
N ILE A 111 -0.07 19.82 -26.12
CA ILE A 111 -1.47 19.80 -26.60
C ILE A 111 -1.57 19.51 -28.10
N SER A 112 -0.64 20.05 -28.90
CA SER A 112 -0.58 19.78 -30.32
C SER A 112 -0.34 18.33 -30.69
N GLY A 113 0.45 17.61 -29.86
CA GLY A 113 0.67 16.17 -30.01
C GLY A 113 -0.58 15.35 -29.68
N LYS A 114 -1.25 15.69 -28.56
CA LYS A 114 -2.52 15.08 -28.19
C LYS A 114 -3.55 15.23 -29.29
N LYS A 115 -3.72 16.45 -29.79
CA LYS A 115 -4.67 16.76 -30.87
C LYS A 115 -4.39 15.99 -32.16
N LYS A 116 -3.12 15.81 -32.54
CA LYS A 116 -2.75 15.02 -33.71
C LYS A 116 -3.15 13.54 -33.55
N LEU A 117 -2.94 12.95 -32.39
CA LEU A 117 -3.38 11.57 -32.10
C LEU A 117 -4.89 11.44 -32.19
N GLU A 118 -5.63 12.39 -31.60
CA GLU A 118 -7.10 12.42 -31.66
C GLU A 118 -7.62 12.59 -33.12
N GLU A 119 -7.00 13.41 -33.93
CA GLU A 119 -7.31 13.57 -35.35
C GLU A 119 -7.05 12.29 -36.18
N MET A 120 -6.16 11.41 -35.70
CA MET A 120 -5.93 10.06 -36.26
C MET A 120 -6.91 8.99 -35.70
N GLY A 121 -7.87 9.38 -34.87
CA GLY A 121 -8.84 8.49 -34.26
C GLY A 121 -8.30 7.71 -33.06
N ILE A 122 -7.15 8.08 -32.50
CA ILE A 122 -6.55 7.46 -31.33
C ILE A 122 -7.10 8.13 -30.08
N THR A 123 -7.63 7.34 -29.14
CA THR A 123 -8.08 7.86 -27.84
C THR A 123 -6.89 8.27 -26.99
N VAL A 124 -6.92 9.49 -26.43
CA VAL A 124 -5.84 10.00 -25.57
C VAL A 124 -6.38 10.30 -24.19
N ILE A 125 -5.81 9.65 -23.17
CA ILE A 125 -6.18 9.83 -21.76
C ILE A 125 -4.94 10.24 -20.97
N THR A 126 -5.11 11.18 -20.07
CA THR A 126 -4.07 11.57 -19.10
C THR A 126 -4.54 11.20 -17.70
N MET A 127 -3.78 10.37 -17.01
CA MET A 127 -3.99 10.08 -15.59
C MET A 127 -3.27 11.12 -14.74
N ALA A 128 -3.87 11.50 -13.63
CA ALA A 128 -3.19 12.31 -12.62
C ALA A 128 -2.36 11.39 -11.73
N LEU A 129 -1.16 11.85 -11.34
CA LEU A 129 -0.41 11.18 -10.27
C LEU A 129 -1.27 11.19 -9.00
N ALA A 130 -1.44 10.03 -8.38
CA ALA A 130 -2.12 9.95 -7.10
C ALA A 130 -1.22 10.55 -6.00
N GLU A 131 -1.73 11.57 -5.34
CA GLU A 131 -1.05 12.20 -4.20
C GLU A 131 -1.47 11.56 -2.87
N THR A 132 -2.63 10.89 -2.84
CA THR A 132 -3.20 10.25 -1.64
C THR A 132 -3.59 8.80 -1.93
N PRO A 133 -3.71 7.95 -0.89
CA PRO A 133 -4.21 6.56 -1.03
C PRO A 133 -5.56 6.47 -1.76
N ALA A 134 -6.51 7.35 -1.42
CA ALA A 134 -7.82 7.37 -2.07
C ALA A 134 -7.76 7.72 -3.57
N GLN A 135 -6.84 8.62 -3.95
CA GLN A 135 -6.60 8.91 -5.37
C GLN A 135 -5.93 7.73 -6.09
N LEU A 136 -5.05 7.00 -5.38
CA LEU A 136 -4.40 5.80 -5.91
C LEU A 136 -5.44 4.71 -6.20
N GLU A 137 -6.30 4.38 -5.25
CA GLU A 137 -7.42 3.46 -5.44
C GLU A 137 -8.26 3.86 -6.66
N LYS A 138 -8.60 5.14 -6.74
CA LYS A 138 -9.38 5.66 -7.87
C LYS A 138 -8.67 5.55 -9.21
N ASN A 139 -7.35 5.69 -9.25
CA ASN A 139 -6.56 5.48 -10.46
C ASN A 139 -6.60 4.00 -10.88
N TYR A 140 -6.43 3.06 -9.97
CA TYR A 140 -6.54 1.63 -10.24
C TYR A 140 -7.92 1.26 -10.81
N GLU A 141 -9.00 1.70 -10.16
CA GLU A 141 -10.37 1.51 -10.65
C GLU A 141 -10.55 2.09 -12.06
N THR A 142 -10.06 3.31 -12.27
CA THR A 142 -10.26 4.03 -13.54
C THR A 142 -9.47 3.37 -14.67
N ILE A 143 -8.22 3.01 -14.43
CA ILE A 143 -7.37 2.31 -15.41
C ILE A 143 -7.98 0.94 -15.72
N GLY A 144 -8.41 0.21 -14.70
CA GLY A 144 -9.10 -1.06 -14.88
C GLY A 144 -10.34 -0.92 -15.75
N LYS A 145 -11.17 0.06 -15.46
CA LYS A 145 -12.38 0.37 -16.23
C LYS A 145 -12.08 0.72 -17.69
N ILE A 146 -11.03 1.50 -17.94
CA ILE A 146 -10.57 1.84 -19.29
C ILE A 146 -10.15 0.59 -20.07
N LEU A 147 -9.40 -0.30 -19.45
CA LEU A 147 -8.74 -1.42 -20.11
C LEU A 147 -9.56 -2.72 -20.13
N GLY A 148 -10.50 -2.89 -19.22
CA GLY A 148 -11.26 -4.14 -19.04
C GLY A 148 -12.77 -3.96 -18.85
N GLY A 149 -13.29 -2.72 -18.96
CA GLY A 149 -14.73 -2.44 -18.92
C GLY A 149 -15.28 -2.03 -17.55
N LYS A 150 -16.55 -1.63 -17.55
CA LYS A 150 -17.21 -1.00 -16.40
C LYS A 150 -17.42 -1.92 -15.19
N THR A 151 -17.42 -3.22 -15.39
CA THR A 151 -17.60 -4.21 -14.32
C THR A 151 -16.35 -5.03 -14.11
N THR A 152 -15.93 -5.77 -15.13
CA THR A 152 -14.79 -6.68 -15.03
C THR A 152 -13.48 -5.91 -14.79
N GLY A 153 -13.26 -4.88 -15.58
CA GLY A 153 -12.03 -4.09 -15.47
C GLY A 153 -11.98 -3.24 -14.20
N GLU A 154 -13.09 -2.59 -13.82
CA GLU A 154 -13.16 -1.81 -12.59
C GLU A 154 -12.92 -2.68 -11.36
N ASN A 155 -13.52 -3.89 -11.31
CA ASN A 155 -13.29 -4.83 -10.21
C ASN A 155 -11.84 -5.34 -10.19
N LYS A 156 -11.22 -5.60 -11.36
CA LYS A 156 -9.81 -5.96 -11.43
C LYS A 156 -8.92 -4.84 -10.87
N GLY A 157 -9.26 -3.57 -11.13
CA GLY A 157 -8.57 -2.43 -10.55
C GLY A 157 -8.66 -2.41 -9.02
N LYS A 158 -9.86 -2.58 -8.47
CA LYS A 158 -10.07 -2.65 -7.01
C LYS A 158 -9.29 -3.79 -6.36
N MET A 159 -9.31 -4.96 -6.97
CA MET A 159 -8.57 -6.12 -6.46
C MET A 159 -7.06 -5.88 -6.48
N ALA A 160 -6.51 -5.36 -7.58
CA ALA A 160 -5.09 -5.07 -7.69
C ALA A 160 -4.63 -3.99 -6.70
N TYR A 161 -5.45 -2.96 -6.45
CA TYR A 161 -5.16 -1.99 -5.41
C TYR A 161 -5.14 -2.65 -4.02
N SER A 162 -6.14 -3.47 -3.69
CA SER A 162 -6.17 -4.18 -2.40
C SER A 162 -4.95 -5.10 -2.24
N GLU A 163 -4.54 -5.79 -3.30
CA GLU A 163 -3.36 -6.66 -3.31
C GLU A 163 -2.07 -5.84 -3.04
N LEU A 164 -1.91 -4.70 -3.71
CA LEU A 164 -0.77 -3.81 -3.47
C LEU A 164 -0.68 -3.37 -1.99
N ILE A 165 -1.81 -2.99 -1.40
CA ILE A 165 -1.86 -2.59 0.00
C ILE A 165 -1.56 -3.77 0.93
N GLU A 166 -2.11 -4.95 0.67
CA GLU A 166 -1.85 -6.16 1.46
C GLU A 166 -0.36 -6.55 1.41
N GLU A 167 0.30 -6.42 0.26
CA GLU A 167 1.73 -6.69 0.12
C GLU A 167 2.58 -5.67 0.88
N MET A 168 2.22 -4.38 0.84
CA MET A 168 2.89 -3.35 1.64
C MET A 168 2.70 -3.59 3.15
N GLU A 169 1.50 -3.97 3.57
CA GLU A 169 1.22 -4.34 4.96
C GLU A 169 2.01 -5.56 5.43
N ALA A 170 2.19 -6.57 4.56
CA ALA A 170 3.01 -7.74 4.86
C ALA A 170 4.48 -7.37 5.10
N VAL A 171 5.02 -6.43 4.30
CA VAL A 171 6.37 -5.90 4.52
C VAL A 171 6.47 -5.21 5.89
N LYS A 172 5.52 -4.34 6.20
CA LYS A 172 5.47 -3.64 7.49
C LYS A 172 5.33 -4.61 8.67
N SER A 173 4.44 -5.60 8.56
CA SER A 173 4.26 -6.63 9.59
C SER A 173 5.55 -7.41 9.85
N THR A 174 6.30 -7.74 8.78
CA THR A 174 7.59 -8.42 8.91
C THR A 174 8.61 -7.56 9.68
N VAL A 175 8.62 -6.24 9.49
CA VAL A 175 9.46 -5.31 10.25
C VAL A 175 8.98 -5.20 11.69
N ASP A 176 7.67 -5.13 11.91
CA ASP A 176 7.08 -5.02 13.25
C ASP A 176 7.39 -6.27 14.09
N ASP A 177 7.36 -7.47 13.48
CA ASP A 177 7.74 -8.73 14.13
C ASP A 177 9.25 -8.82 14.44
N TYR A 178 10.08 -8.26 13.55
CA TYR A 178 11.54 -8.21 13.75
C TYR A 178 11.94 -7.26 14.87
N ARG A 179 11.17 -6.24 15.11
CA ARG A 179 11.49 -5.19 16.08
C ARG A 179 11.36 -5.68 17.50
N THR A 180 12.43 -5.56 18.28
CA THR A 180 12.46 -5.88 19.72
C THR A 180 12.12 -4.70 20.62
N SER A 181 12.15 -3.47 20.08
CA SER A 181 11.85 -2.23 20.78
C SER A 181 10.42 -1.79 20.57
N SER A 182 9.80 -1.21 21.61
CA SER A 182 8.52 -0.51 21.50
C SER A 182 8.64 0.90 20.91
N VAL A 183 9.87 1.38 20.71
CA VAL A 183 10.15 2.69 20.10
C VAL A 183 10.35 2.47 18.61
N TYR A 184 9.58 3.22 17.83
CA TYR A 184 9.70 3.22 16.37
C TYR A 184 10.87 4.08 15.91
N ASP A 185 11.60 3.63 14.90
CA ASP A 185 12.54 4.48 14.18
C ASP A 185 11.77 5.61 13.50
N THR A 186 12.42 6.74 13.36
CA THR A 186 11.88 7.91 12.65
C THR A 186 12.60 8.12 11.32
N VAL A 187 11.85 8.51 10.32
CA VAL A 187 12.38 8.76 8.97
C VAL A 187 11.86 10.08 8.43
N CYS A 188 12.63 10.72 7.57
CA CYS A 188 12.14 11.79 6.70
C CYS A 188 12.64 11.61 5.27
N TYR A 189 11.88 12.12 4.32
CA TYR A 189 12.28 12.22 2.93
C TYR A 189 12.41 13.68 2.53
N LEU A 190 13.60 14.05 2.07
CA LEU A 190 13.95 15.40 1.63
C LEU A 190 14.23 15.39 0.12
N TYR A 191 13.61 16.28 -0.61
CA TYR A 191 13.76 16.37 -2.06
C TYR A 191 13.86 17.81 -2.52
N SER A 192 14.44 18.01 -3.69
CA SER A 192 14.56 19.33 -4.31
C SER A 192 13.49 19.53 -5.38
N LYS A 193 12.78 20.66 -5.30
CA LYS A 193 11.86 21.10 -6.32
C LYS A 193 12.06 22.59 -6.58
N ASN A 194 12.33 22.96 -7.84
CA ASN A 194 12.65 24.34 -8.22
C ASN A 194 13.81 24.93 -7.38
N SER A 195 14.85 24.15 -7.14
CA SER A 195 16.03 24.49 -6.33
C SER A 195 15.70 24.82 -4.86
N GLN A 196 14.54 24.40 -4.37
CA GLN A 196 14.14 24.53 -2.97
C GLN A 196 14.01 23.17 -2.34
N LEU A 197 14.61 23.02 -1.15
CA LEU A 197 14.48 21.81 -0.35
C LEU A 197 13.04 21.68 0.15
N GLN A 198 12.45 20.51 -0.06
CA GLN A 198 11.11 20.15 0.40
C GLN A 198 11.15 18.90 1.28
N LEU A 199 10.15 18.78 2.12
CA LEU A 199 9.92 17.65 3.02
C LEU A 199 8.65 16.90 2.57
N MET A 200 8.71 15.58 2.53
CA MET A 200 7.53 14.74 2.31
C MET A 200 6.63 14.80 3.53
N THR A 201 5.50 15.48 3.39
CA THR A 201 4.54 15.67 4.49
C THR A 201 3.53 14.54 4.56
N SER A 202 2.80 14.47 5.68
CA SER A 202 1.76 13.46 5.91
C SER A 202 0.61 13.52 4.90
N GLY A 203 -0.08 12.37 4.74
CA GLY A 203 -1.24 12.24 3.87
C GLY A 203 -0.93 12.15 2.39
N THR A 204 0.35 12.00 2.01
CA THR A 204 0.78 11.81 0.63
C THR A 204 1.07 10.33 0.35
N PHE A 205 1.11 9.95 -0.94
CA PHE A 205 1.55 8.60 -1.33
C PHE A 205 2.96 8.28 -0.83
N GLY A 206 3.89 9.25 -0.91
CA GLY A 206 5.24 9.06 -0.37
C GLY A 206 5.25 8.88 1.15
N ASP A 207 4.39 9.57 1.89
CA ASP A 207 4.20 9.33 3.33
C ASP A 207 3.69 7.91 3.60
N MET A 208 2.76 7.42 2.80
CA MET A 208 2.29 6.04 2.88
C MET A 208 3.46 5.05 2.73
N LEU A 209 4.32 5.22 1.71
CA LEU A 209 5.51 4.38 1.53
C LEU A 209 6.46 4.44 2.74
N LEU A 210 6.71 5.62 3.28
CA LEU A 210 7.54 5.77 4.48
C LEU A 210 6.96 5.02 5.68
N ASN A 211 5.65 5.09 5.89
CA ASN A 211 4.98 4.40 6.99
C ASN A 211 4.99 2.87 6.84
N TYR A 212 4.95 2.36 5.60
CA TYR A 212 5.07 0.92 5.35
C TYR A 212 6.49 0.37 5.56
N THR A 213 7.52 1.23 5.70
CA THR A 213 8.84 0.78 6.18
C THR A 213 8.85 0.31 7.64
N GLY A 214 7.76 0.47 8.37
CA GLY A 214 7.69 0.23 9.81
C GLY A 214 8.25 1.37 10.66
N ALA A 215 8.72 2.47 10.03
CA ALA A 215 9.14 3.68 10.72
C ALA A 215 8.02 4.73 10.74
N VAL A 216 8.21 5.78 11.53
CA VAL A 216 7.31 6.92 11.58
C VAL A 216 7.89 8.07 10.76
N ASN A 217 7.13 8.60 9.81
CA ASN A 217 7.51 9.82 9.14
C ASN A 217 7.52 10.99 10.16
N MET A 218 8.66 11.61 10.37
CA MET A 218 8.77 12.74 11.31
C MET A 218 7.88 13.93 10.94
N ALA A 219 7.44 13.99 9.70
CA ALA A 219 6.58 15.04 9.17
C ALA A 219 5.07 14.80 9.41
N ILE A 220 4.70 13.84 10.24
CA ILE A 220 3.29 13.42 10.46
C ILE A 220 2.36 14.57 10.84
N ASN A 221 2.87 15.63 11.48
CA ASN A 221 2.11 16.81 11.88
C ASN A 221 2.59 18.09 11.17
N ILE A 222 3.41 17.95 10.11
CA ILE A 222 3.95 19.10 9.38
C ILE A 222 3.17 19.25 8.07
N VAL A 223 2.45 20.36 7.95
CA VAL A 223 1.69 20.68 6.72
C VAL A 223 2.56 21.42 5.70
N GLU A 224 3.61 22.10 6.16
CA GLU A 224 4.46 22.94 5.33
C GLU A 224 5.49 22.09 4.58
N LYS A 225 5.45 22.17 3.25
CA LYS A 225 6.39 21.44 2.37
C LYS A 225 7.82 22.00 2.43
N TYR A 226 8.00 23.23 2.93
CA TYR A 226 9.29 23.88 3.07
C TYR A 226 9.75 23.78 4.54
N PRO A 227 10.65 22.85 4.85
CA PRO A 227 11.01 22.59 6.22
C PRO A 227 11.91 23.70 6.79
N ASP A 228 11.61 24.13 8.00
CA ASP A 228 12.62 24.82 8.81
C ASP A 228 13.68 23.76 9.25
N ALA A 229 14.93 24.02 8.92
CA ALA A 229 16.05 23.14 9.29
C ALA A 229 16.11 22.91 10.82
N ASN A 230 15.67 23.87 11.64
CA ASN A 230 15.62 23.70 13.09
C ASN A 230 14.53 22.73 13.53
N VAL A 231 13.40 22.67 12.83
CA VAL A 231 12.35 21.68 13.11
C VAL A 231 12.88 20.27 12.85
N ILE A 232 13.53 20.05 11.71
CA ILE A 232 14.17 18.77 11.40
C ILE A 232 15.26 18.43 12.41
N LYS A 233 16.06 19.44 12.85
CA LYS A 233 17.09 19.25 13.88
C LYS A 233 16.51 18.82 15.21
N ILE A 234 15.40 19.42 15.63
CA ILE A 234 14.73 19.06 16.90
C ILE A 234 14.17 17.63 16.81
N ALA A 235 13.54 17.30 15.72
CA ALA A 235 13.04 15.94 15.47
C ALA A 235 14.17 14.89 15.37
N ASN A 236 15.31 15.30 14.79
CA ASN A 236 16.54 14.48 14.63
C ASN A 236 16.23 13.05 14.15
N PRO A 237 15.65 12.89 12.95
CA PRO A 237 15.23 11.58 12.45
C PRO A 237 16.37 10.56 12.46
N ASP A 238 16.03 9.29 12.70
CA ASP A 238 16.98 8.19 12.70
C ASP A 238 17.50 7.91 11.30
N PHE A 239 16.64 8.09 10.27
CA PHE A 239 16.98 7.91 8.86
C PHE A 239 16.56 9.14 8.04
N ILE A 240 17.38 9.46 7.03
CA ILE A 240 17.09 10.49 6.04
C ILE A 240 17.15 9.87 4.65
N PHE A 241 16.05 9.92 3.92
CA PHE A 241 16.03 9.59 2.49
C PHE A 241 16.01 10.88 1.68
N TYR A 242 16.60 10.85 0.50
CA TYR A 242 16.77 12.02 -0.36
C TYR A 242 16.68 11.64 -1.85
N ASP A 243 16.30 12.59 -2.70
CA ASP A 243 16.00 12.32 -4.12
C ASP A 243 17.23 12.29 -5.03
N SER A 244 18.29 13.04 -4.70
CA SER A 244 19.44 13.21 -5.58
C SER A 244 20.72 13.56 -4.82
N GLU A 245 21.87 13.36 -5.46
CA GLU A 245 23.17 13.74 -4.90
C GLU A 245 23.31 15.25 -4.68
N GLU A 246 22.61 16.08 -5.50
CA GLU A 246 22.56 17.51 -5.28
C GLU A 246 21.82 17.85 -3.99
N THR A 247 20.69 17.23 -3.77
CA THR A 247 19.92 17.39 -2.52
C THR A 247 20.76 16.92 -1.32
N PHE A 248 21.40 15.78 -1.43
CA PHE A 248 22.26 15.28 -0.35
C PHE A 248 23.42 16.24 -0.05
N SER A 249 24.06 16.77 -1.08
CA SER A 249 25.13 17.76 -0.93
C SER A 249 24.63 19.04 -0.25
N ALA A 250 23.44 19.51 -0.60
CA ALA A 250 22.82 20.66 0.05
C ALA A 250 22.55 20.39 1.54
N ILE A 251 21.95 19.23 1.87
CA ILE A 251 21.70 18.82 3.26
C ILE A 251 23.00 18.73 4.05
N LYS A 252 24.01 18.06 3.50
CA LYS A 252 25.29 17.82 4.17
C LYS A 252 26.06 19.10 4.44
N ASN A 253 25.99 20.08 3.53
CA ASN A 253 26.67 21.37 3.64
C ASN A 253 25.88 22.41 4.46
N ASP A 254 24.61 22.16 4.75
CA ASP A 254 23.83 23.03 5.64
C ASP A 254 24.37 22.96 7.06
N LYS A 255 24.48 24.14 7.72
CA LYS A 255 25.07 24.25 9.06
C LYS A 255 24.25 23.53 10.15
N VAL A 256 22.95 23.35 9.93
CA VAL A 256 22.03 22.72 10.87
C VAL A 256 21.80 21.25 10.50
N LEU A 257 21.40 20.99 9.25
CA LEU A 257 21.05 19.64 8.78
C LEU A 257 22.27 18.72 8.70
N GLY A 258 23.44 19.24 8.30
CA GLY A 258 24.71 18.48 8.28
C GLY A 258 25.17 17.97 9.64
N GLN A 259 24.57 18.45 10.75
CA GLN A 259 24.86 17.99 12.10
C GLN A 259 23.95 16.88 12.60
N LEU A 260 22.94 16.48 11.83
CA LEU A 260 21.99 15.44 12.20
C LEU A 260 22.68 14.10 12.43
N SER A 261 22.15 13.31 13.36
CA SER A 261 22.67 11.98 13.70
C SER A 261 22.65 11.06 12.49
N ALA A 262 21.61 11.10 11.67
CA ALA A 262 21.50 10.28 10.46
C ALA A 262 22.63 10.56 9.46
N ILE A 263 23.03 11.83 9.28
CA ILE A 263 24.15 12.21 8.39
C ILE A 263 25.48 11.67 8.95
N LYS A 264 25.74 11.88 10.24
CA LYS A 264 26.99 11.44 10.91
C LYS A 264 27.15 9.93 10.91
N ASN A 265 26.05 9.22 11.09
CA ASN A 265 26.01 7.76 11.20
C ASN A 265 25.79 7.07 9.84
N LYS A 266 25.77 7.81 8.73
CA LYS A 266 25.53 7.29 7.38
C LYS A 266 24.18 6.53 7.25
N LYS A 267 23.20 6.93 8.00
CA LYS A 267 21.83 6.43 7.92
C LYS A 267 21.03 7.24 6.89
N THR A 268 21.57 7.34 5.69
CA THR A 268 21.01 8.12 4.57
C THR A 268 20.95 7.28 3.32
N LEU A 269 19.84 7.35 2.59
CA LEU A 269 19.60 6.57 1.37
C LEU A 269 19.06 7.45 0.27
N MET A 270 19.64 7.34 -0.93
CA MET A 270 19.06 7.94 -2.12
C MET A 270 17.87 7.08 -2.62
N VAL A 271 16.72 7.72 -2.68
CA VAL A 271 15.49 7.21 -3.28
C VAL A 271 14.99 8.32 -4.19
N THR A 272 15.07 8.14 -5.48
CA THR A 272 14.75 9.21 -6.44
C THR A 272 13.28 9.62 -6.38
N ASN A 273 12.95 10.82 -6.86
CA ASN A 273 11.55 11.25 -6.98
C ASN A 273 10.76 10.33 -7.91
N GLU A 274 11.40 9.74 -8.92
CA GLU A 274 10.80 8.75 -9.79
C GLU A 274 10.39 7.51 -8.98
N GLU A 275 11.33 6.91 -8.23
CA GLU A 275 11.05 5.76 -7.35
C GLU A 275 9.92 6.05 -6.35
N MET A 276 9.87 7.26 -5.79
CA MET A 276 8.82 7.66 -4.83
C MET A 276 7.46 7.95 -5.46
N ASN A 277 7.36 8.02 -6.78
CA ASN A 277 6.14 8.31 -7.51
C ASN A 277 5.59 7.13 -8.32
N LEU A 278 6.35 6.05 -8.47
CA LEU A 278 5.86 4.83 -9.10
C LEU A 278 4.85 4.13 -8.15
N GLN A 279 3.72 3.68 -8.70
CA GLN A 279 2.53 3.34 -7.92
C GLN A 279 1.98 1.94 -8.21
N GLY A 280 2.85 1.05 -8.68
CA GLY A 280 2.58 -0.37 -8.94
C GLY A 280 3.65 -1.25 -8.32
N GLU A 281 4.18 -2.21 -9.07
CA GLU A 281 5.23 -3.13 -8.62
C GLU A 281 6.50 -2.39 -8.16
N SER A 282 6.84 -1.29 -8.83
CA SER A 282 8.00 -0.48 -8.47
C SER A 282 7.88 0.15 -7.08
N ALA A 283 6.67 0.42 -6.60
CA ALA A 283 6.48 0.90 -5.23
C ALA A 283 6.90 -0.15 -4.19
N LEU A 284 6.62 -1.44 -4.44
CA LEU A 284 7.05 -2.54 -3.58
C LEU A 284 8.58 -2.72 -3.62
N ILE A 285 9.17 -2.55 -4.80
CA ILE A 285 10.64 -2.57 -4.96
C ILE A 285 11.27 -1.43 -4.17
N THR A 286 10.71 -0.23 -4.26
CA THR A 286 11.18 0.95 -3.51
C THR A 286 11.03 0.75 -2.01
N LEU A 287 9.89 0.24 -1.56
CA LEU A 287 9.66 -0.11 -0.16
C LEU A 287 10.68 -1.13 0.33
N SER A 288 10.91 -2.21 -0.44
CA SER A 288 11.90 -3.24 -0.11
C SER A 288 13.33 -2.69 -0.04
N LYS A 289 13.68 -1.75 -0.93
CA LYS A 289 14.98 -1.03 -0.92
C LYS A 289 15.15 -0.24 0.38
N MET A 290 14.13 0.51 0.80
CA MET A 290 14.14 1.29 2.03
C MET A 290 14.26 0.39 3.27
N VAL A 291 13.43 -0.65 3.37
CA VAL A 291 13.42 -1.60 4.48
C VAL A 291 14.75 -2.34 4.60
N SER A 292 15.30 -2.83 3.47
CA SER A 292 16.60 -3.52 3.47
C SER A 292 17.76 -2.62 3.91
N PHE A 293 17.67 -1.32 3.66
CA PHE A 293 18.64 -0.35 4.13
C PHE A 293 18.50 -0.08 5.64
N MET A 294 17.28 0.07 6.11
CA MET A 294 17.00 0.36 7.53
C MET A 294 17.27 -0.85 8.43
N TYR A 295 16.94 -2.03 7.95
CA TYR A 295 16.99 -3.29 8.71
C TYR A 295 17.82 -4.35 7.98
N PRO A 296 19.16 -4.18 7.89
CA PRO A 296 20.03 -5.03 7.07
C PRO A 296 20.15 -6.48 7.58
N ASP A 297 19.69 -6.75 8.79
CA ASP A 297 19.68 -8.08 9.42
C ASP A 297 18.30 -8.76 9.33
N LEU A 298 17.30 -8.06 8.81
CA LEU A 298 15.97 -8.62 8.54
C LEU A 298 16.12 -9.80 7.54
N GLY A 299 15.62 -10.97 7.91
CA GLY A 299 15.72 -12.20 7.11
C GLY A 299 17.00 -13.01 7.28
N LYS A 300 17.98 -12.57 8.09
CA LYS A 300 19.15 -13.41 8.42
C LYS A 300 18.79 -14.52 9.43
N ASN A 301 17.85 -14.26 10.32
CA ASN A 301 17.45 -15.20 11.36
C ASN A 301 16.65 -16.40 10.84
N ASN A 302 16.05 -16.31 9.63
CA ASN A 302 15.31 -17.42 9.02
C ASN A 302 16.20 -18.44 8.31
N SER A 303 17.52 -18.19 8.17
CA SER A 303 18.45 -19.10 7.51
C SER A 303 19.23 -20.00 8.47
N GLU A 304 19.16 -19.76 9.78
CA GLU A 304 19.85 -20.59 10.79
C GLU A 304 18.97 -21.72 11.35
N GLU A 305 17.63 -21.58 11.32
CA GLU A 305 16.73 -22.64 11.79
C GLU A 305 16.53 -23.80 10.79
N THR A 306 16.86 -23.61 9.50
CA THR A 306 16.68 -24.67 8.48
C THR A 306 17.92 -25.50 8.20
N THR A 307 19.05 -25.23 8.88
CA THR A 307 20.29 -26.00 8.64
C THR A 307 20.71 -26.94 9.79
N SER A 308 19.94 -27.05 10.86
CA SER A 308 20.29 -27.92 12.00
C SER A 308 19.56 -29.26 12.08
N GLU A 309 18.71 -29.61 11.10
CA GLU A 309 17.98 -30.90 11.11
C GLU A 309 18.21 -31.79 9.87
N ASN A 310 19.40 -31.84 9.30
CA ASN A 310 19.69 -32.90 8.32
C ASN A 310 21.17 -33.23 8.22
N GLU A 311 21.74 -33.79 9.28
CA GLU A 311 22.90 -34.69 9.17
C GLU A 311 22.84 -35.77 10.26
N LYS A 312 22.11 -36.86 9.98
CA LYS A 312 22.44 -38.16 10.54
C LYS A 312 22.04 -39.27 9.58
N THR A 313 23.02 -39.60 8.75
CA THR A 313 23.39 -40.94 8.26
C THR A 313 22.31 -41.98 7.97
N THR A 314 22.24 -42.26 6.72
CA THR A 314 21.75 -43.48 6.12
C THR A 314 22.66 -44.66 6.36
N LYS A 315 22.09 -45.85 6.63
CA LYS A 315 22.33 -47.09 5.87
C LYS A 315 21.23 -48.11 6.16
N PRO A 316 20.85 -48.92 5.17
CA PRO A 316 19.63 -49.70 5.21
C PRO A 316 19.87 -51.12 5.67
N GLU A 317 18.85 -51.74 6.28
CA GLU A 317 18.66 -53.20 6.17
C GLU A 317 17.21 -53.59 6.30
N ASP A 318 16.82 -54.37 5.40
CA ASP A 318 15.69 -55.15 5.03
C ASP A 318 15.07 -55.94 6.18
N THR A 319 13.77 -56.11 6.17
CA THR A 319 12.95 -57.33 6.22
C THR A 319 11.56 -57.12 6.82
N THR A 320 10.58 -57.25 5.95
CA THR A 320 9.31 -58.01 6.06
C THR A 320 8.60 -58.18 7.38
N LYS A 321 7.31 -57.98 7.25
CA LYS A 321 6.12 -58.75 7.62
C LYS A 321 5.23 -58.21 8.76
N ASP A 322 4.08 -57.97 8.28
CA ASP A 322 2.72 -58.53 8.59
C ASP A 322 1.98 -58.04 9.84
N ASN A 323 0.84 -57.55 9.48
CA ASN A 323 -0.51 -57.90 9.93
C ASN A 323 -1.16 -57.23 11.15
N GLU A 324 -2.27 -56.68 10.75
CA GLU A 324 -3.64 -56.84 11.33
C GLU A 324 -3.99 -56.06 12.59
N LYS A 325 -4.94 -55.24 12.37
CA LYS A 325 -6.40 -55.30 12.53
C LYS A 325 -6.93 -54.68 13.83
N ALA A 326 -7.83 -53.84 13.54
CA ALA A 326 -9.18 -53.70 14.11
C ALA A 326 -9.42 -52.97 15.41
N THR A 327 -10.28 -52.08 15.24
CA THR A 327 -11.65 -51.89 15.76
C THR A 327 -11.80 -50.99 16.98
N GLU A 328 -12.54 -49.93 16.67
CA GLU A 328 -13.80 -49.46 17.28
C GLU A 328 -13.85 -49.30 18.83
N LYS A 329 -14.24 -48.16 19.31
CA LYS A 329 -15.63 -47.82 19.62
C LYS A 329 -15.76 -46.53 20.40
N ALA A 330 -16.62 -45.71 19.90
CA ALA A 330 -17.51 -44.73 20.48
C ALA A 330 -17.95 -44.94 21.94
N THR A 331 -18.26 -43.86 22.63
CA THR A 331 -19.50 -43.50 23.32
C THR A 331 -19.24 -42.23 24.12
N GLU A 332 -19.95 -41.16 23.79
CA GLU A 332 -21.21 -40.65 24.39
C GLU A 332 -21.08 -40.19 25.83
N ASP A 333 -21.37 -38.94 25.96
CA ASP A 333 -22.49 -38.25 26.61
C ASP A 333 -22.24 -37.76 28.05
N SER A 334 -22.42 -36.49 28.25
CA SER A 334 -23.42 -36.00 29.22
C SER A 334 -23.51 -34.47 29.23
N LYS A 335 -24.69 -34.12 28.92
CA LYS A 335 -25.46 -32.91 29.15
C LYS A 335 -25.40 -32.47 30.63
N GLN A 336 -25.19 -31.17 30.88
CA GLN A 336 -25.91 -30.54 31.98
C GLN A 336 -26.19 -29.08 31.73
N THR A 337 -27.46 -28.79 31.59
CA THR A 337 -28.17 -27.51 31.65
C THR A 337 -28.03 -26.90 33.04
N SER A 338 -27.84 -25.58 33.11
CA SER A 338 -28.43 -24.80 34.18
C SER A 338 -28.79 -23.41 33.68
N ASP A 339 -30.07 -23.22 33.74
CA ASP A 339 -30.89 -22.06 33.67
C ASP A 339 -30.45 -20.96 34.66
N ALA A 340 -30.41 -19.70 34.25
CA ALA A 340 -30.62 -18.55 35.12
C ALA A 340 -30.89 -17.27 34.31
N THR A 341 -32.19 -17.00 34.19
CA THR A 341 -32.85 -15.70 34.45
C THR A 341 -32.20 -14.42 33.92
N GLU A 342 -32.83 -13.84 32.89
CA GLU A 342 -32.81 -12.41 32.59
C GLU A 342 -33.17 -11.53 33.77
N PRO A 343 -32.59 -10.33 33.86
CA PRO A 343 -33.43 -9.18 34.15
C PRO A 343 -33.41 -8.19 32.95
N THR A 344 -34.56 -8.01 32.38
CA THR A 344 -34.96 -6.85 31.57
C THR A 344 -34.63 -5.56 32.33
N THR A 345 -33.65 -4.82 31.83
CA THR A 345 -33.54 -3.38 32.04
C THR A 345 -33.33 -2.76 30.67
N GLU A 346 -34.18 -1.80 30.32
CA GLU A 346 -34.02 -0.91 29.17
C GLU A 346 -32.63 -0.26 29.25
N ASN A 347 -31.69 -0.80 28.51
CA ASN A 347 -30.38 -0.21 28.32
C ASN A 347 -30.38 0.32 26.90
N THR A 348 -30.72 1.61 26.72
CA THR A 348 -30.36 2.34 25.51
C THR A 348 -28.87 2.13 25.31
N SER A 349 -28.52 1.37 24.27
CA SER A 349 -27.11 0.99 24.07
C SER A 349 -26.33 2.28 23.75
N VAL A 350 -25.15 2.45 24.31
CA VAL A 350 -24.27 3.59 24.00
C VAL A 350 -24.12 3.79 22.49
N ALA A 351 -24.22 2.69 21.72
CA ALA A 351 -24.18 2.71 20.25
C ALA A 351 -25.31 3.57 19.63
N ASP A 352 -26.50 3.61 20.25
CA ASP A 352 -27.64 4.41 19.75
C ASP A 352 -27.36 5.92 19.84
N ASP A 353 -26.65 6.36 20.88
CA ASP A 353 -26.25 7.76 21.03
C ASP A 353 -25.33 8.23 19.89
N TYR A 354 -24.57 7.32 19.30
CA TYR A 354 -23.67 7.56 18.18
C TYR A 354 -24.28 7.20 16.82
N LYS A 355 -25.52 6.71 16.80
CA LYS A 355 -26.25 6.27 15.60
C LYS A 355 -25.53 5.19 14.79
N ILE A 356 -24.85 4.27 15.47
CA ILE A 356 -24.11 3.16 14.87
C ILE A 356 -24.80 1.83 15.18
N LYS A 357 -24.89 0.95 14.17
CA LYS A 357 -25.36 -0.42 14.32
C LYS A 357 -24.17 -1.35 14.29
N LEU A 358 -23.98 -2.12 15.38
CA LEU A 358 -22.78 -2.92 15.58
C LEU A 358 -22.86 -4.34 14.97
N ASP A 359 -24.06 -4.82 14.65
CA ASP A 359 -24.29 -6.20 14.20
C ASP A 359 -23.52 -6.53 12.92
N GLY A 360 -22.50 -7.37 13.06
CA GLY A 360 -21.61 -7.78 11.97
C GLY A 360 -20.71 -6.68 11.41
N LEU A 361 -20.71 -5.48 12.03
CA LEU A 361 -19.88 -4.37 11.56
C LEU A 361 -18.40 -4.62 11.82
N SER A 362 -17.59 -4.30 10.85
CA SER A 362 -16.13 -4.28 10.94
C SER A 362 -15.61 -3.08 10.19
N LEU A 363 -14.76 -2.28 10.82
CA LEU A 363 -14.15 -1.08 10.27
C LEU A 363 -12.64 -1.23 10.27
N LYS A 364 -12.00 -0.83 9.19
CA LYS A 364 -10.55 -0.95 9.01
C LYS A 364 -10.00 0.31 8.35
N ILE A 365 -8.69 0.38 8.26
CA ILE A 365 -8.01 1.44 7.51
C ILE A 365 -8.60 1.58 6.12
N GLU A 366 -8.76 2.83 5.67
CA GLU A 366 -9.36 3.28 4.40
C GLU A 366 -10.89 3.25 4.31
N ASP A 367 -11.59 2.69 5.27
CA ASP A 367 -13.05 2.86 5.31
C ASP A 367 -13.41 4.35 5.47
N GLU A 368 -14.37 4.83 4.67
CA GLU A 368 -14.88 6.21 4.76
C GLU A 368 -16.41 6.18 4.76
N ASN A 369 -16.98 6.39 5.96
CA ASN A 369 -18.43 6.38 6.15
C ASN A 369 -18.83 6.93 7.53
N ASP A 370 -20.14 7.06 7.76
CA ASP A 370 -20.69 7.54 9.02
C ASP A 370 -20.38 6.61 10.23
N ASN A 371 -20.19 5.30 10.02
CA ASN A 371 -19.82 4.38 11.09
C ASN A 371 -18.38 4.63 11.56
N VAL A 372 -17.45 4.94 10.65
CA VAL A 372 -16.09 5.39 11.00
C VAL A 372 -16.15 6.66 11.82
N LYS A 373 -16.96 7.63 11.38
CA LYS A 373 -17.14 8.89 12.12
C LYS A 373 -17.69 8.68 13.52
N ALA A 374 -18.66 7.78 13.68
CA ALA A 374 -19.22 7.40 14.98
C ALA A 374 -18.18 6.74 15.88
N MET A 375 -17.37 5.82 15.33
CA MET A 375 -16.25 5.19 16.02
C MET A 375 -15.19 6.21 16.47
N GLN A 376 -14.75 7.09 15.57
CA GLN A 376 -13.79 8.14 15.88
C GLN A 376 -14.29 9.06 17.00
N LYS A 377 -15.57 9.44 16.93
CA LYS A 377 -16.19 10.24 17.99
C LYS A 377 -16.18 9.50 19.32
N ARG A 378 -16.46 8.19 19.33
CA ARG A 378 -16.40 7.38 20.54
C ARG A 378 -14.98 7.27 21.10
N LEU A 379 -13.98 7.05 20.24
CA LEU A 379 -12.58 7.03 20.64
C LEU A 379 -12.13 8.38 21.23
N TYR A 380 -12.59 9.49 20.66
CA TYR A 380 -12.36 10.83 21.22
C TYR A 380 -12.99 10.97 22.61
N ASP A 381 -14.27 10.58 22.79
CA ASP A 381 -14.97 10.66 24.06
C ASP A 381 -14.37 9.72 25.14
N LEU A 382 -13.70 8.64 24.71
CA LEU A 382 -12.92 7.75 25.57
C LEU A 382 -11.48 8.22 25.81
N GLY A 383 -11.02 9.28 25.14
CA GLY A 383 -9.69 9.87 25.30
C GLY A 383 -8.56 9.17 24.55
N TYR A 384 -8.86 8.34 23.55
CA TYR A 384 -7.86 7.70 22.68
C TYR A 384 -7.51 8.55 21.45
N VAL A 385 -8.27 9.60 21.19
CA VAL A 385 -8.01 10.62 20.18
C VAL A 385 -8.02 11.96 20.90
N ASP A 386 -6.94 12.73 20.80
CA ASP A 386 -6.79 13.98 21.54
C ASP A 386 -7.46 15.18 20.83
N ASP A 387 -7.58 15.14 19.50
CA ASP A 387 -8.11 16.24 18.70
C ASP A 387 -9.43 15.87 18.02
N LYS A 388 -10.44 16.73 18.21
CA LYS A 388 -11.76 16.57 17.61
C LYS A 388 -11.75 16.71 16.07
N GLU A 389 -10.77 17.38 15.50
CA GLU A 389 -10.61 17.51 14.05
C GLU A 389 -10.30 16.18 13.37
N ASN A 390 -9.83 15.18 14.13
CA ASN A 390 -9.62 13.81 13.65
C ASN A 390 -10.92 12.99 13.51
N ILE A 391 -12.09 13.56 13.78
CA ILE A 391 -13.40 12.94 13.55
C ILE A 391 -13.82 13.23 12.11
N THR A 392 -13.13 12.68 11.17
CA THR A 392 -13.29 12.97 9.73
C THR A 392 -14.33 12.08 9.03
N GLY A 393 -14.54 10.87 9.55
CA GLY A 393 -15.29 9.80 8.86
C GLY A 393 -14.41 8.90 8.00
N TYR A 394 -13.11 9.21 7.86
CA TYR A 394 -12.10 8.40 7.17
C TYR A 394 -11.22 7.65 8.18
N TYR A 395 -11.12 6.32 8.03
CA TYR A 395 -10.31 5.46 8.88
C TYR A 395 -8.85 5.52 8.47
N GLY A 396 -8.16 6.57 8.88
CA GLY A 396 -6.73 6.74 8.64
C GLY A 396 -5.86 6.15 9.77
N THR A 397 -4.55 6.38 9.68
CA THR A 397 -3.55 5.90 10.64
C THR A 397 -3.80 6.36 12.07
N ILE A 398 -4.39 7.54 12.27
CA ILE A 398 -4.77 8.05 13.60
C ILE A 398 -5.89 7.18 14.19
N SER A 399 -6.89 6.81 13.38
CA SER A 399 -7.97 5.92 13.81
C SER A 399 -7.43 4.53 14.12
N GLU A 400 -6.54 4.00 13.29
CA GLU A 400 -5.88 2.71 13.50
C GLU A 400 -5.07 2.69 14.80
N ALA A 401 -4.24 3.71 15.02
CA ALA A 401 -3.45 3.85 16.26
C ALA A 401 -4.34 3.95 17.51
N ALA A 402 -5.43 4.72 17.42
CA ALA A 402 -6.39 4.87 18.51
C ALA A 402 -7.13 3.55 18.81
N VAL A 403 -7.49 2.77 17.76
CA VAL A 403 -8.08 1.44 17.91
C VAL A 403 -7.09 0.46 18.51
N LYS A 404 -5.83 0.43 18.09
CA LYS A 404 -4.77 -0.39 18.72
C LYS A 404 -4.60 -0.05 20.21
N ALA A 405 -4.54 1.24 20.55
CA ALA A 405 -4.44 1.69 21.92
C ALA A 405 -5.67 1.27 22.74
N PHE A 406 -6.87 1.36 22.18
CA PHE A 406 -8.10 0.87 22.79
C PHE A 406 -8.06 -0.65 23.01
N GLN A 407 -7.71 -1.41 21.99
CA GLN A 407 -7.58 -2.87 22.05
C GLN A 407 -6.62 -3.31 23.14
N LYS A 408 -5.42 -2.72 23.19
CA LYS A 408 -4.42 -2.96 24.22
C LYS A 408 -4.98 -2.73 25.62
N LYS A 409 -5.58 -1.57 25.85
CA LYS A 409 -6.10 -1.16 27.16
C LYS A 409 -7.26 -2.05 27.63
N ASN A 410 -8.02 -2.63 26.68
CA ASN A 410 -9.19 -3.47 26.93
C ASN A 410 -8.89 -4.97 26.85
N GLY A 411 -7.62 -5.38 26.70
CA GLY A 411 -7.20 -6.79 26.64
C GLY A 411 -7.67 -7.52 25.39
N ILE A 412 -7.87 -6.79 24.28
CA ILE A 412 -8.19 -7.31 22.96
C ILE A 412 -6.90 -7.37 22.16
N LYS A 413 -6.78 -8.31 21.20
CA LYS A 413 -5.63 -8.38 20.31
C LYS A 413 -5.46 -7.08 19.54
N GLU A 414 -4.26 -6.50 19.56
CA GLU A 414 -3.92 -5.21 18.96
C GLU A 414 -3.80 -5.31 17.42
N THR A 415 -4.92 -5.42 16.72
CA THR A 415 -4.96 -5.55 15.25
C THR A 415 -5.04 -4.21 14.54
N GLY A 416 -5.50 -3.16 15.24
CA GLY A 416 -5.84 -1.87 14.61
C GLY A 416 -7.11 -1.90 13.78
N LYS A 417 -7.74 -3.05 13.59
CA LYS A 417 -9.03 -3.21 12.94
C LYS A 417 -10.12 -3.18 13.99
N ALA A 418 -11.12 -2.35 13.82
CA ALA A 418 -12.29 -2.30 14.68
C ALA A 418 -13.32 -3.35 14.20
N ASP A 419 -13.00 -4.63 14.46
CA ASP A 419 -13.92 -5.73 14.22
C ASP A 419 -15.13 -5.68 15.17
N ASN A 420 -16.09 -6.55 14.95
CA ASN A 420 -17.33 -6.55 15.72
C ASN A 420 -17.08 -6.63 17.23
N ASP A 421 -16.16 -7.48 17.67
CA ASP A 421 -15.85 -7.65 19.11
C ASP A 421 -15.20 -6.36 19.68
N THR A 422 -14.32 -5.73 18.92
CA THR A 422 -13.71 -4.46 19.30
C THR A 422 -14.76 -3.34 19.38
N LEU A 423 -15.68 -3.27 18.40
CA LEU A 423 -16.74 -2.26 18.38
C LEU A 423 -17.75 -2.48 19.51
N VAL A 424 -18.20 -3.71 19.75
CA VAL A 424 -19.08 -4.04 20.88
C VAL A 424 -18.44 -3.60 22.20
N LYS A 425 -17.15 -3.90 22.39
CA LYS A 425 -16.42 -3.48 23.58
C LYS A 425 -16.25 -1.97 23.68
N MET A 426 -16.06 -1.28 22.54
CA MET A 426 -15.87 0.16 22.49
C MET A 426 -17.15 0.93 22.81
N PHE A 427 -18.29 0.43 22.36
CA PHE A 427 -19.59 1.03 22.61
C PHE A 427 -20.29 0.48 23.88
N ASP A 428 -19.60 -0.33 24.68
CA ASP A 428 -20.05 -0.71 26.02
C ASP A 428 -20.00 0.51 26.96
N SER A 429 -20.95 0.60 27.88
CA SER A 429 -20.99 1.65 28.90
C SER A 429 -19.77 1.63 29.83
N ASN A 430 -19.16 0.46 30.00
CA ASN A 430 -17.98 0.20 30.82
C ASN A 430 -16.67 0.18 30.01
N ALA A 431 -16.67 0.69 28.77
CA ALA A 431 -15.46 0.77 27.95
C ALA A 431 -14.35 1.53 28.68
N VAL A 432 -13.15 0.94 28.74
CA VAL A 432 -12.02 1.53 29.48
C VAL A 432 -11.54 2.78 28.77
N LYS A 433 -11.41 3.88 29.50
CA LYS A 433 -10.87 5.14 28.99
C LYS A 433 -9.35 5.11 28.89
N ALA A 434 -8.79 5.94 28.01
CA ALA A 434 -7.34 6.02 27.80
C ALA A 434 -6.59 6.53 29.03
N LYS A 435 -7.17 7.47 29.80
CA LYS A 435 -6.62 8.07 31.05
C LYS A 435 -7.50 7.74 32.22
#